data_663a4c09e74af6abb9947ce262631b47
#
_entry.id   663a4c09e74af6abb9947ce262631b47
#
_cell.length_a   1.000
_cell.length_b   1.000
_cell.length_c   1.000
_cell.angle_alpha   90.00
_cell.angle_beta   90.00
_cell.angle_gamma   90.00
#
_symmetry.space_group_name_H-M   'P 1'
#
loop_
_entity.id
_entity.type
_entity.pdbx_description
1 polymer ?
#
loop_
_entity_poly.entity_id
_entity_poly.type
_entity_poly.pdbx_seq_one_letter_code
_entity_poly.pdbx_strand_id
1 'polypeptide(L)'
;TKGAAMRGIQQKMGIKPEECMAFGDYLNDCDLLKSVGESYAMENAHPQLKELARHIAPSNDEDGVMRVVRRELGLTKGGAR
;
A
#
# COMPACT_ATOMS: atom_id res chain seq x y z
N THR A 1 -14.39 7.09 -5.76
CA THR A 1 -13.38 7.05 -4.70
C THR A 1 -12.11 6.36 -5.19
N LYS A 2 -11.05 6.49 -4.44
CA LYS A 2 -9.80 5.82 -4.79
C LYS A 2 -9.96 4.31 -4.80
N GLY A 3 -10.72 3.78 -3.88
CA GLY A 3 -10.98 2.34 -3.84
C GLY A 3 -11.79 1.87 -5.03
N ALA A 4 -12.80 2.65 -5.42
CA ALA A 4 -13.60 2.30 -6.57
C ALA A 4 -12.75 2.30 -7.83
N ALA A 5 -11.87 3.28 -7.97
CA ALA A 5 -10.96 3.35 -9.12
C ALA A 5 -10.03 2.14 -9.13
N MET A 6 -9.51 1.77 -7.97
CA MET A 6 -8.63 0.60 -7.87
C MET A 6 -9.37 -0.68 -8.25
N ARG A 7 -10.59 -0.86 -7.76
CA ARG A 7 -11.37 -2.05 -8.09
C ARG A 7 -11.68 -2.11 -9.58
N GLY A 8 -11.92 -0.95 -10.21
CA GLY A 8 -12.13 -0.90 -11.65
C GLY A 8 -10.90 -1.35 -12.41
N ILE A 9 -9.72 -0.89 -11.99
CA ILE A 9 -8.47 -1.30 -12.63
C ILE A 9 -8.25 -2.80 -12.45
N GLN A 10 -8.50 -3.31 -11.26
CA GLN A 10 -8.35 -4.74 -10.97
C GLN A 10 -9.21 -5.59 -11.91
N GLN A 11 -10.47 -5.21 -12.06
CA GLN A 11 -11.37 -5.94 -12.94
C GLN A 11 -10.94 -5.86 -14.39
N LYS A 12 -10.56 -4.67 -14.82
CA LYS A 12 -10.20 -4.44 -16.21
C LYS A 12 -8.95 -5.21 -16.60
N MET A 13 -8.00 -5.30 -15.70
CA MET A 13 -6.72 -5.94 -15.98
C MET A 13 -6.65 -7.39 -15.50
N GLY A 14 -7.70 -7.88 -14.85
CA GLY A 14 -7.68 -9.25 -14.35
C GLY A 14 -6.73 -9.46 -13.19
N ILE A 15 -6.50 -8.41 -12.40
CA ILE A 15 -5.59 -8.47 -11.25
C ILE A 15 -6.40 -8.68 -9.99
N LYS A 16 -5.96 -9.59 -9.14
CA LYS A 16 -6.65 -9.84 -7.88
C LYS A 16 -6.24 -8.82 -6.82
N PRO A 17 -7.14 -8.49 -5.89
CA PRO A 17 -6.77 -7.56 -4.80
C PRO A 17 -5.52 -7.97 -4.06
N GLU A 18 -5.34 -9.25 -3.81
CA GLU A 18 -4.17 -9.72 -3.06
C GLU A 18 -2.86 -9.54 -3.83
N GLU A 19 -2.96 -9.19 -5.12
CA GLU A 19 -1.77 -8.90 -5.92
C GLU A 19 -1.44 -7.42 -5.91
N CYS A 20 -2.23 -6.61 -5.21
CA CYS A 20 -2.06 -5.16 -5.19
C CYS A 20 -1.53 -4.69 -3.85
N MET A 21 -0.80 -3.58 -3.90
CA MET A 21 -0.23 -2.95 -2.73
C MET A 21 -0.58 -1.47 -2.76
N ALA A 22 -0.93 -0.92 -1.61
CA ALA A 22 -1.25 0.50 -1.53
C ALA A 22 -0.78 1.07 -0.20
N PHE A 23 -0.44 2.36 -0.22
CA PHE A 23 0.01 3.10 0.94
C PHE A 23 -0.93 4.26 1.19
N GLY A 24 -1.15 4.59 2.44
CA GLY A 24 -2.01 5.70 2.80
C GLY A 24 -1.57 6.39 4.07
N ASP A 25 -1.95 7.66 4.21
CA ASP A 25 -1.58 8.43 5.38
C ASP A 25 -2.76 9.19 6.00
N TYR A 26 -3.89 9.26 5.34
CA TYR A 26 -5.01 10.01 5.86
C TYR A 26 -6.33 9.30 5.60
N LEU A 27 -7.41 9.83 6.18
CA LEU A 27 -8.72 9.17 6.16
C LEU A 27 -9.27 8.93 4.76
N ASN A 28 -8.95 9.78 3.81
CA ASN A 28 -9.45 9.58 2.46
C ASN A 28 -8.81 8.39 1.75
N ASP A 29 -7.83 7.77 2.38
CA ASP A 29 -7.20 6.57 1.82
C ASP A 29 -7.82 5.28 2.35
N CYS A 30 -8.78 5.37 3.29
CA CYS A 30 -9.37 4.16 3.87
C CYS A 30 -9.95 3.23 2.82
N ASP A 31 -10.71 3.78 1.89
CA ASP A 31 -11.36 2.97 0.86
C ASP A 31 -10.33 2.33 -0.07
N LEU A 32 -9.26 3.07 -0.37
CA LEU A 32 -8.17 2.52 -1.18
C LEU A 32 -7.51 1.33 -0.48
N LEU A 33 -7.20 1.48 0.80
CA LEU A 33 -6.53 0.42 1.53
C LEU A 33 -7.40 -0.82 1.66
N LYS A 34 -8.71 -0.65 1.71
CA LYS A 34 -9.63 -1.79 1.77
C LYS A 34 -9.71 -2.55 0.46
N SER A 35 -9.27 -1.95 -0.63
CA SER A 35 -9.40 -2.55 -1.95
C SER A 35 -8.18 -3.37 -2.36
N VAL A 36 -7.16 -3.44 -1.53
CA VAL A 36 -5.94 -4.16 -1.86
C VAL A 36 -5.61 -5.17 -0.76
N GLY A 37 -4.84 -6.18 -1.13
CA GLY A 37 -4.44 -7.21 -0.17
C GLY A 37 -3.28 -6.80 0.70
N GLU A 38 -2.34 -6.03 0.15
CA GLU A 38 -1.19 -5.55 0.90
C GLU A 38 -1.34 -4.06 1.16
N SER A 39 -1.97 -3.72 2.26
CA SER A 39 -2.23 -2.32 2.61
C SER A 39 -1.26 -1.85 3.69
N TYR A 40 -0.75 -0.65 3.49
CA TYR A 40 0.21 -0.04 4.40
C TYR A 40 -0.27 1.32 4.84
N ALA A 41 -0.27 1.58 6.14
CA ALA A 41 -0.47 2.91 6.66
C ALA A 41 0.90 3.45 7.01
N MET A 42 1.11 4.73 6.71
CA MET A 42 2.37 5.36 7.08
C MET A 42 2.47 5.46 8.59
N GLU A 43 3.66 5.43 9.10
CA GLU A 43 3.91 5.46 10.55
C GLU A 43 3.23 6.65 11.23
N ASN A 44 3.18 7.78 10.55
CA ASN A 44 2.54 8.99 11.06
C ASN A 44 1.12 9.18 10.55
N ALA A 45 0.51 8.12 10.07
CA ALA A 45 -0.84 8.20 9.54
C ALA A 45 -1.89 8.37 10.63
N HIS A 46 -3.10 8.74 10.22
CA HIS A 46 -4.22 8.82 11.13
C HIS A 46 -4.42 7.47 11.83
N PRO A 47 -4.71 7.48 13.15
CA PRO A 47 -4.86 6.22 13.89
C PRO A 47 -5.86 5.24 13.31
N GLN A 48 -6.97 5.72 12.77
CA GLN A 48 -7.96 4.83 12.16
C GLN A 48 -7.40 4.11 10.95
N LEU A 49 -6.54 4.78 10.20
CA LEU A 49 -5.92 4.17 9.04
C LEU A 49 -4.93 3.09 9.47
N LYS A 50 -4.21 3.34 10.56
CA LYS A 50 -3.25 2.38 11.06
C LYS A 50 -3.92 1.11 11.57
N GLU A 51 -5.14 1.24 12.10
CA GLU A 51 -5.90 0.05 12.51
C GLU A 51 -6.41 -0.74 11.33
N LEU A 52 -6.77 -0.05 10.27
CA LEU A 52 -7.33 -0.66 9.08
C LEU A 52 -6.28 -1.39 8.24
N ALA A 53 -5.10 -0.83 8.13
CA ALA A 53 -4.07 -1.38 7.28
C ALA A 53 -3.47 -2.64 7.86
N ARG A 54 -3.01 -3.51 6.99
CA ARG A 54 -2.36 -4.76 7.44
C ARG A 54 -0.96 -4.50 7.97
N HIS A 55 -0.30 -3.48 7.47
CA HIS A 55 1.08 -3.18 7.83
C HIS A 55 1.28 -1.70 8.08
N ILE A 56 2.37 -1.37 8.75
CA ILE A 56 2.78 0.01 8.98
C ILE A 56 4.09 0.23 8.23
N ALA A 57 4.12 1.26 7.39
CA ALA A 57 5.34 1.61 6.68
C ALA A 57 6.11 2.68 7.47
N PRO A 58 7.44 2.59 7.51
CA PRO A 58 8.22 3.56 8.28
C PRO A 58 8.21 4.92 7.60
N SER A 59 7.95 5.95 8.39
CA SER A 59 8.06 7.34 7.95
C SER A 59 7.22 7.67 6.72
N ASN A 60 6.99 8.93 6.52
CA ASN A 60 6.25 9.39 5.35
C ASN A 60 7.17 9.93 4.25
N ASP A 61 8.45 9.64 4.32
CA ASP A 61 9.34 10.07 3.26
C ASP A 61 9.42 9.00 2.18
N GLU A 62 9.90 9.40 1.02
CA GLU A 62 9.95 8.51 -0.13
C GLU A 62 10.85 7.31 0.09
N ASP A 63 11.91 7.49 0.85
CA ASP A 63 12.84 6.41 1.10
C ASP A 63 12.19 5.28 1.89
N GLY A 64 11.33 5.63 2.85
CA GLY A 64 10.62 4.62 3.62
C GLY A 64 9.71 3.78 2.75
N VAL A 65 8.95 4.45 1.88
CA VAL A 65 8.05 3.75 0.97
C VAL A 65 8.85 2.88 0.01
N MET A 66 9.91 3.41 -0.56
CA MET A 66 10.70 2.65 -1.51
C MET A 66 11.38 1.44 -0.88
N ARG A 67 11.77 1.54 0.38
CA ARG A 67 12.33 0.39 1.08
C ARG A 67 11.32 -0.75 1.17
N VAL A 68 10.08 -0.41 1.50
CA VAL A 68 9.03 -1.42 1.60
C VAL A 68 8.75 -2.02 0.23
N VAL A 69 8.63 -1.20 -0.79
CA VAL A 69 8.35 -1.68 -2.14
C VAL A 69 9.45 -2.63 -2.60
N ARG A 70 10.71 -2.26 -2.39
CA ARG A 70 11.81 -3.14 -2.79
C ARG A 70 11.77 -4.47 -2.06
N ARG A 71 11.47 -4.44 -0.77
CA ARG A 71 11.40 -5.66 0.01
C ARG A 71 10.29 -6.58 -0.49
N GLU A 72 9.11 -6.02 -0.75
CA GLU A 72 7.96 -6.82 -1.17
C GLU A 72 8.14 -7.38 -2.57
N LEU A 73 8.86 -6.67 -3.41
CA LEU A 73 9.13 -7.15 -4.76
C LEU A 73 10.38 -8.03 -4.85
N GLY A 74 11.06 -8.20 -3.73
CA GLY A 74 12.29 -8.98 -3.73
C GLY A 74 13.47 -8.25 -4.33
N LEU A 75 13.35 -6.93 -4.50
CA LEU A 75 14.43 -6.13 -5.06
C LEU A 75 15.31 -5.64 -3.93
N THR A 76 16.26 -6.44 -3.54
CA THR A 76 17.13 -6.07 -2.44
C THR A 76 18.41 -5.48 -2.96
N LYS A 77 18.99 -4.64 -2.12
CA LYS A 77 20.25 -4.07 -2.43
C LYS A 77 21.32 -5.12 -2.49
N GLY A 78 22.03 -5.13 -3.46
CA GLY A 78 23.07 -6.13 -3.61
C GLY A 78 22.53 -7.37 -4.20
N GLY A 79 21.40 -7.59 -4.13
CA GLY A 79 20.84 -8.63 -4.79
C GLY A 79 20.50 -8.19 -6.10
N ALA A 80 20.54 -7.97 -6.22
CA ALA A 80 20.22 -7.61 -7.05
C ALA A 80 20.57 -6.82 -7.69
N ARG A 81 20.78 -6.70 -7.42
CA ARG A 81 21.00 -6.07 -7.72
C ARG A 81 20.96 -6.00 -8.11
#